data_fc675c77a988bb0077de7382736624fe
#
_entry.id   fc675c77a988bb0077de7382736624fe
#
_cell.length_a   1.000
_cell.length_b   1.000
_cell.length_c   1.000
_cell.angle_alpha   90.00
_cell.angle_beta   90.00
_cell.angle_gamma   90.00
#
_symmetry.space_group_name_H-M   'P 1'
#
loop_
_entity.id
_entity.type
_entity.pdbx_description
1 polymer ?
#
loop_
_entity_poly.entity_id
_entity_poly.type
_entity_poly.pdbx_seq_one_letter_code
_entity_poly.pdbx_strand_id
1 'polypeptide(L)'
;MTQKPIIVAGGGLGGLGAALGLANKGRQVIVLEQAPELGEIGAGIQLGPNAFHSFDYLGVGKGAREQAVYVEKLRFMDAMTAEEVAHIPLDENFRERFGNPYAVVHRADLHRELVKACEDHDLIDLRVNSMVTGYDQDGSSITVALKSGDTVTGNLLVGADGLHSAVRAKLVGDGPPRSSGHSTYRSVIPVEQFPEEIRWNAATLWMGPKCHLVHYPLSGWKVFNIVITKDNDATDVVAGKSLTKDEVRANFDHIHEMPQQLIEIGQDWKVWVLCDRAPAENWIDGRAVLLGDAAHPTLQYYAQGACMALEDAVCLSEVIGNNPDNLDAALIKYRDTRLVRTARIQIGSRQLGDNWFHVDGVHAKLRNEIMGNMSAEDYYDHLQWLYGHKASALAA
;
A
#
# COMPACT_ATOMS: atom_id res chain seq x y z
N MET A 1 30.68 -23.74 2.11
CA MET A 1 30.18 -23.19 0.82
C MET A 1 29.41 -21.92 1.14
N THR A 2 29.71 -20.80 0.52
CA THR A 2 28.93 -19.57 0.67
C THR A 2 27.51 -19.84 0.17
N GLN A 3 26.53 -19.54 1.00
CA GLN A 3 25.10 -19.73 0.64
C GLN A 3 24.77 -18.78 -0.54
N LYS A 4 24.05 -19.28 -1.57
CA LYS A 4 23.63 -18.45 -2.72
C LYS A 4 22.72 -17.30 -2.22
N PRO A 5 22.73 -16.12 -2.86
CA PRO A 5 21.93 -14.99 -2.45
C PRO A 5 20.43 -15.27 -2.58
N ILE A 6 19.62 -14.53 -1.85
CA ILE A 6 18.18 -14.40 -2.06
C ILE A 6 17.96 -13.31 -3.13
N ILE A 7 17.12 -13.59 -4.11
CA ILE A 7 16.77 -12.63 -5.16
C ILE A 7 15.42 -12.02 -4.82
N VAL A 8 15.32 -10.71 -4.86
CA VAL A 8 14.07 -9.96 -4.71
C VAL A 8 13.75 -9.30 -6.05
N ALA A 9 12.64 -9.66 -6.67
CA ALA A 9 12.15 -9.01 -7.88
C ALA A 9 11.26 -7.84 -7.51
N GLY A 10 11.70 -6.61 -7.80
CA GLY A 10 11.02 -5.35 -7.53
C GLY A 10 11.65 -4.55 -6.40
N GLY A 11 11.95 -3.28 -6.67
CA GLY A 11 12.53 -2.28 -5.74
C GLY A 11 11.51 -1.34 -5.11
N GLY A 12 10.22 -1.73 -5.00
CA GLY A 12 9.20 -0.99 -4.26
C GLY A 12 9.33 -1.17 -2.74
N LEU A 13 8.43 -0.53 -1.95
CA LEU A 13 8.46 -0.55 -0.48
C LEU A 13 8.54 -1.97 0.10
N GLY A 14 7.76 -2.91 -0.45
CA GLY A 14 7.77 -4.31 0.01
C GLY A 14 9.08 -5.04 -0.31
N GLY A 15 9.60 -4.87 -1.53
CA GLY A 15 10.85 -5.50 -1.96
C GLY A 15 12.07 -5.00 -1.21
N LEU A 16 12.20 -3.67 -1.05
CA LEU A 16 13.27 -3.07 -0.22
C LEU A 16 13.14 -3.46 1.25
N GLY A 17 11.89 -3.48 1.78
CA GLY A 17 11.64 -3.96 3.14
C GLY A 17 12.06 -5.43 3.31
N ALA A 18 11.74 -6.30 2.35
CA ALA A 18 12.17 -7.70 2.37
C ALA A 18 13.71 -7.83 2.30
N ALA A 19 14.36 -7.02 1.44
CA ALA A 19 15.81 -7.02 1.34
C ALA A 19 16.48 -6.64 2.66
N LEU A 20 16.02 -5.55 3.31
CA LEU A 20 16.52 -5.13 4.62
C LEU A 20 16.27 -6.19 5.70
N GLY A 21 15.04 -6.71 5.80
CA GLY A 21 14.70 -7.71 6.79
C GLY A 21 15.53 -8.98 6.66
N LEU A 22 15.75 -9.47 5.43
CA LEU A 22 16.57 -10.66 5.16
C LEU A 22 18.05 -10.39 5.39
N ALA A 23 18.56 -9.23 5.00
CA ALA A 23 19.96 -8.84 5.22
C ALA A 23 20.27 -8.68 6.72
N ASN A 24 19.34 -8.12 7.50
CA ASN A 24 19.42 -8.05 8.97
C ASN A 24 19.47 -9.45 9.64
N LYS A 25 19.01 -10.50 8.95
CA LYS A 25 19.17 -11.91 9.35
C LYS A 25 20.43 -12.58 8.77
N GLY A 26 21.36 -11.80 8.23
CA GLY A 26 22.65 -12.27 7.70
C GLY A 26 22.57 -12.92 6.31
N ARG A 27 21.50 -12.68 5.54
CA ARG A 27 21.36 -13.25 4.19
C ARG A 27 21.88 -12.27 3.15
N GLN A 28 22.65 -12.74 2.17
CA GLN A 28 22.97 -11.95 0.99
C GLN A 28 21.72 -11.79 0.12
N VAL A 29 21.44 -10.57 -0.33
CA VAL A 29 20.26 -10.23 -1.12
C VAL A 29 20.64 -9.47 -2.39
N ILE A 30 20.03 -9.83 -3.51
CA ILE A 30 20.09 -9.09 -4.77
C ILE A 30 18.69 -8.57 -5.08
N VAL A 31 18.51 -7.25 -5.15
CA VAL A 31 17.26 -6.62 -5.56
C VAL A 31 17.34 -6.29 -7.05
N LEU A 32 16.36 -6.74 -7.82
CA LEU A 32 16.24 -6.53 -9.26
C LEU A 32 15.09 -5.57 -9.55
N GLU A 33 15.40 -4.32 -9.93
CA GLU A 33 14.41 -3.30 -10.26
C GLU A 33 14.40 -3.04 -11.77
N GLN A 34 13.18 -2.99 -12.35
CA GLN A 34 13.00 -2.77 -13.79
C GLN A 34 13.28 -1.33 -14.23
N ALA A 35 13.06 -0.36 -13.36
CA ALA A 35 13.28 1.05 -13.66
C ALA A 35 14.76 1.37 -13.79
N PRO A 36 15.13 2.46 -14.52
CA PRO A 36 16.53 2.89 -14.66
C PRO A 36 17.10 3.51 -13.39
N GLU A 37 16.27 3.85 -12.42
CA GLU A 37 16.64 4.37 -11.11
C GLU A 37 15.64 3.90 -10.04
N LEU A 38 16.08 3.83 -8.81
CA LEU A 38 15.22 3.54 -7.66
C LEU A 38 14.50 4.83 -7.27
N GLY A 39 13.22 4.91 -7.62
CA GLY A 39 12.37 6.06 -7.35
C GLY A 39 10.90 5.71 -7.42
N GLU A 40 10.08 6.54 -6.82
CA GLU A 40 8.63 6.40 -6.84
C GLU A 40 7.99 7.69 -7.36
N ILE A 41 7.02 7.54 -8.26
CA ILE A 41 6.21 8.68 -8.71
C ILE A 41 5.25 9.03 -7.59
N GLY A 42 5.47 10.20 -6.96
CA GLY A 42 4.92 10.55 -5.68
C GLY A 42 3.44 10.92 -5.66
N ALA A 43 2.67 10.10 -4.96
CA ALA A 43 1.42 10.50 -4.34
C ALA A 43 1.55 10.29 -2.82
N GLY A 44 0.66 10.91 -2.04
CA GLY A 44 0.58 10.64 -0.62
C GLY A 44 0.13 9.21 -0.36
N ILE A 45 0.64 8.62 0.71
CA ILE A 45 0.14 7.38 1.30
C ILE A 45 -0.19 7.61 2.78
N GLN A 46 -1.07 6.77 3.29
CA GLN A 46 -1.46 6.76 4.70
C GLN A 46 -0.82 5.55 5.37
N LEU A 47 -0.28 5.74 6.56
CA LEU A 47 0.43 4.74 7.34
C LEU A 47 -0.28 4.53 8.67
N GLY A 48 -0.83 3.33 8.87
CA GLY A 48 -1.36 2.92 10.16
C GLY A 48 -0.24 2.54 11.16
N PRO A 49 -0.58 2.37 12.45
CA PRO A 49 0.34 1.90 13.49
C PRO A 49 1.10 0.62 13.13
N ASN A 50 0.45 -0.30 12.43
CA ASN A 50 1.02 -1.55 11.95
C ASN A 50 2.21 -1.36 10.99
N ALA A 51 2.19 -0.31 10.17
CA ALA A 51 3.33 0.03 9.31
C ALA A 51 4.53 0.51 10.12
N PHE A 52 4.31 1.34 11.16
CA PHE A 52 5.40 1.82 12.02
C PHE A 52 6.06 0.71 12.81
N HIS A 53 5.31 -0.31 13.26
CA HIS A 53 5.89 -1.52 13.84
C HIS A 53 6.84 -2.23 12.86
N SER A 54 6.47 -2.27 11.57
CA SER A 54 7.31 -2.86 10.53
C SER A 54 8.57 -2.03 10.25
N PHE A 55 8.45 -0.70 10.18
CA PHE A 55 9.61 0.19 10.02
C PHE A 55 10.60 0.11 11.19
N ASP A 56 10.10 0.01 12.42
CA ASP A 56 10.93 -0.16 13.62
C ASP A 56 11.72 -1.46 13.55
N TYR A 57 11.06 -2.55 13.18
CA TYR A 57 11.70 -3.85 12.99
C TYR A 57 12.79 -3.83 11.91
N LEU A 58 12.53 -3.13 10.79
CA LEU A 58 13.47 -3.01 9.67
C LEU A 58 14.62 -2.03 9.94
N GLY A 59 14.57 -1.28 11.05
CA GLY A 59 15.62 -0.31 11.42
C GLY A 59 15.49 1.07 10.77
N VAL A 60 14.41 1.34 10.02
CA VAL A 60 14.14 2.61 9.34
C VAL A 60 13.05 3.45 10.00
N GLY A 61 12.59 3.05 11.18
CA GLY A 61 11.48 3.71 11.89
C GLY A 61 11.71 5.18 12.22
N LYS A 62 12.96 5.58 12.49
CA LYS A 62 13.32 7.00 12.73
C LYS A 62 13.11 7.82 11.45
N GLY A 63 13.72 7.41 10.33
CA GLY A 63 13.60 8.11 9.05
C GLY A 63 12.14 8.20 8.58
N ALA A 64 11.37 7.10 8.70
CA ALA A 64 9.95 7.10 8.37
C ALA A 64 9.15 8.14 9.18
N ARG A 65 9.46 8.31 10.48
CA ARG A 65 8.79 9.29 11.34
C ARG A 65 9.19 10.74 11.03
N GLU A 66 10.42 10.98 10.61
CA GLU A 66 10.90 12.31 10.22
C GLU A 66 10.20 12.82 8.94
N GLN A 67 9.79 11.92 8.04
CA GLN A 67 9.03 12.26 6.82
C GLN A 67 7.51 12.35 7.05
N ALA A 68 7.03 11.90 8.21
CA ALA A 68 5.60 11.78 8.49
C ALA A 68 4.95 13.11 8.85
N VAL A 69 3.70 13.30 8.41
CA VAL A 69 2.79 14.31 8.92
C VAL A 69 1.77 13.61 9.80
N TYR A 70 1.70 13.98 11.07
CA TYR A 70 0.76 13.43 12.04
C TYR A 70 -0.53 14.22 11.99
N VAL A 71 -1.59 13.59 11.50
CA VAL A 71 -2.93 14.17 11.49
C VAL A 71 -3.67 13.87 12.79
N GLU A 72 -4.58 14.78 13.21
CA GLU A 72 -5.29 14.68 14.48
C GLU A 72 -6.49 13.74 14.43
N LYS A 73 -7.02 13.48 13.22
CA LYS A 73 -8.19 12.60 13.04
C LYS A 73 -8.28 12.02 11.63
N LEU A 74 -8.96 10.88 11.51
CA LEU A 74 -9.59 10.45 10.28
C LEU A 74 -10.99 11.05 10.26
N ARG A 75 -11.31 11.86 9.26
CA ARG A 75 -12.55 12.63 9.19
C ARG A 75 -13.43 12.13 8.05
N PHE A 76 -14.69 11.85 8.34
CA PHE A 76 -15.66 11.36 7.37
C PHE A 76 -16.73 12.42 7.15
N MET A 77 -16.87 12.86 5.90
CA MET A 77 -17.79 13.90 5.46
C MET A 77 -18.81 13.32 4.49
N ASP A 78 -20.02 13.85 4.52
CA ASP A 78 -21.00 13.58 3.49
C ASP A 78 -20.76 14.54 2.30
N ALA A 79 -20.50 13.98 1.11
CA ALA A 79 -20.20 14.79 -0.07
C ALA A 79 -21.44 15.50 -0.65
N MET A 80 -22.66 15.13 -0.21
CA MET A 80 -23.91 15.76 -0.68
C MET A 80 -24.34 16.92 0.18
N THR A 81 -24.09 16.89 1.51
CA THR A 81 -24.52 17.93 2.47
C THR A 81 -23.36 18.77 2.99
N ALA A 82 -22.13 18.34 2.80
CA ALA A 82 -20.90 18.88 3.40
C ALA A 82 -20.91 18.85 4.95
N GLU A 83 -21.71 17.99 5.56
CA GLU A 83 -21.72 17.76 6.99
C GLU A 83 -20.71 16.71 7.41
N GLU A 84 -20.12 16.85 8.61
CA GLU A 84 -19.30 15.79 9.21
C GLU A 84 -20.21 14.66 9.68
N VAL A 85 -19.96 13.47 9.17
CA VAL A 85 -20.67 12.24 9.55
C VAL A 85 -20.08 11.65 10.83
N ALA A 86 -18.75 11.60 10.90
CA ALA A 86 -18.02 11.02 12.02
C ALA A 86 -16.53 11.37 11.93
N HIS A 87 -15.80 11.11 13.01
CA HIS A 87 -14.34 11.10 12.97
C HIS A 87 -13.76 10.07 13.94
N ILE A 88 -12.53 9.66 13.67
CA ILE A 88 -11.74 8.81 14.54
C ILE A 88 -10.60 9.68 15.09
N PRO A 89 -10.56 9.99 16.40
CA PRO A 89 -9.45 10.72 16.99
C PRO A 89 -8.15 9.92 16.87
N LEU A 90 -7.04 10.61 16.58
CA LEU A 90 -5.69 10.03 16.48
C LEU A 90 -4.79 10.60 17.60
N ASP A 91 -5.39 10.76 18.77
CA ASP A 91 -4.82 11.32 19.98
C ASP A 91 -3.94 10.34 20.76
N GLU A 92 -3.65 10.65 22.02
CA GLU A 92 -2.83 9.79 22.88
C GLU A 92 -3.50 8.44 23.15
N ASN A 93 -4.84 8.40 23.35
CA ASN A 93 -5.57 7.14 23.56
C ASN A 93 -5.41 6.20 22.37
N PHE A 94 -5.45 6.74 21.13
CA PHE A 94 -5.18 5.98 19.92
C PHE A 94 -3.75 5.41 19.93
N ARG A 95 -2.75 6.24 20.29
CA ARG A 95 -1.34 5.82 20.32
C ARG A 95 -1.07 4.77 21.40
N GLU A 96 -1.66 4.93 22.57
CA GLU A 96 -1.59 3.95 23.67
C GLU A 96 -2.22 2.61 23.24
N ARG A 97 -3.41 2.66 22.61
CA ARG A 97 -4.13 1.48 22.15
C ARG A 97 -3.34 0.67 21.12
N PHE A 98 -2.77 1.33 20.12
CA PHE A 98 -2.12 0.66 18.98
C PHE A 98 -0.58 0.67 19.03
N GLY A 99 0.02 1.34 20.00
CA GLY A 99 1.46 1.39 20.25
C GLY A 99 2.24 2.26 19.26
N ASN A 100 1.58 2.91 18.30
CA ASN A 100 2.17 3.79 17.30
C ASN A 100 1.13 4.81 16.79
N PRO A 101 1.56 5.96 16.22
CA PRO A 101 0.66 6.92 15.62
C PRO A 101 0.12 6.44 14.26
N TYR A 102 -0.89 7.16 13.77
CA TYR A 102 -1.28 7.20 12.37
C TYR A 102 -0.64 8.42 11.70
N ALA A 103 -0.20 8.28 10.46
CA ALA A 103 0.41 9.38 9.73
C ALA A 103 0.13 9.32 8.23
N VAL A 104 0.39 10.45 7.57
CA VAL A 104 0.41 10.56 6.11
C VAL A 104 1.81 10.95 5.66
N VAL A 105 2.27 10.37 4.55
CA VAL A 105 3.65 10.53 4.08
C VAL A 105 3.65 10.67 2.55
N HIS A 106 4.57 11.43 2.02
CA HIS A 106 4.85 11.39 0.59
C HIS A 106 5.59 10.09 0.25
N ARG A 107 5.03 9.27 -0.64
CA ARG A 107 5.52 7.92 -0.93
C ARG A 107 6.99 7.89 -1.35
N ALA A 108 7.43 8.87 -2.16
CA ALA A 108 8.81 8.94 -2.62
C ALA A 108 9.80 9.24 -1.46
N ASP A 109 9.38 10.02 -0.45
CA ASP A 109 10.25 10.30 0.70
C ASP A 109 10.48 9.03 1.52
N LEU A 110 9.43 8.25 1.75
CA LEU A 110 9.52 6.99 2.46
C LEU A 110 10.35 5.94 1.70
N HIS A 111 10.16 5.87 0.37
CA HIS A 111 10.92 4.97 -0.49
C HIS A 111 12.43 5.30 -0.43
N ARG A 112 12.78 6.59 -0.44
CA ARG A 112 14.17 7.04 -0.33
C ARG A 112 14.84 6.61 0.98
N GLU A 113 14.11 6.61 2.10
CA GLU A 113 14.63 6.10 3.39
C GLU A 113 14.97 4.61 3.31
N LEU A 114 14.13 3.80 2.65
CA LEU A 114 14.40 2.39 2.44
C LEU A 114 15.55 2.14 1.46
N VAL A 115 15.61 2.89 0.36
CA VAL A 115 16.73 2.81 -0.60
C VAL A 115 18.03 3.10 0.10
N LYS A 116 18.11 4.21 0.83
CA LYS A 116 19.33 4.58 1.58
C LYS A 116 19.74 3.49 2.56
N ALA A 117 18.81 2.93 3.32
CA ALA A 117 19.12 1.86 4.25
C ALA A 117 19.63 0.59 3.55
N CYS A 118 19.12 0.29 2.34
CA CYS A 118 19.60 -0.81 1.52
C CYS A 118 21.01 -0.53 0.95
N GLU A 119 21.28 0.69 0.48
CA GLU A 119 22.58 1.11 -0.03
C GLU A 119 23.68 1.07 1.04
N ASP A 120 23.32 1.42 2.28
CA ASP A 120 24.22 1.41 3.43
C ASP A 120 24.48 -0.01 3.99
N HIS A 121 23.85 -1.06 3.44
CA HIS A 121 23.94 -2.42 3.97
C HIS A 121 24.82 -3.35 3.11
N ASP A 122 25.96 -3.83 3.66
CA ASP A 122 26.98 -4.64 2.95
C ASP A 122 26.46 -5.95 2.29
N LEU A 123 25.32 -6.47 2.73
CA LEU A 123 24.73 -7.71 2.21
C LEU A 123 23.68 -7.50 1.11
N ILE A 124 23.42 -6.25 0.71
CA ILE A 124 22.39 -5.93 -0.30
C ILE A 124 23.07 -5.39 -1.56
N ASP A 125 22.72 -6.00 -2.71
CA ASP A 125 23.13 -5.56 -4.05
C ASP A 125 21.87 -5.05 -4.80
N LEU A 126 21.80 -3.74 -5.05
CA LEU A 126 20.70 -3.09 -5.76
C LEU A 126 21.02 -2.98 -7.25
N ARG A 127 20.19 -3.60 -8.09
CA ARG A 127 20.37 -3.61 -9.56
C ARG A 127 19.17 -3.01 -10.25
N VAL A 128 19.35 -1.87 -10.86
CA VAL A 128 18.36 -1.20 -11.74
C VAL A 128 18.43 -1.74 -13.17
N ASN A 129 17.50 -1.36 -14.05
CA ASN A 129 17.38 -1.88 -15.43
C ASN A 129 17.32 -3.42 -15.48
N SER A 130 16.81 -4.06 -14.45
CA SER A 130 16.84 -5.52 -14.25
C SER A 130 15.42 -6.10 -14.18
N MET A 131 14.65 -5.90 -15.25
CA MET A 131 13.28 -6.41 -15.35
C MET A 131 13.24 -7.93 -15.36
N VAL A 132 12.63 -8.54 -14.35
CA VAL A 132 12.40 -9.98 -14.26
C VAL A 132 11.28 -10.38 -15.23
N THR A 133 11.52 -11.44 -16.01
CA THR A 133 10.55 -11.96 -16.99
C THR A 133 10.08 -13.38 -16.68
N GLY A 134 10.77 -14.06 -15.76
CA GLY A 134 10.44 -15.43 -15.35
C GLY A 134 11.56 -16.05 -14.53
N TYR A 135 11.39 -17.32 -14.19
CA TYR A 135 12.38 -18.08 -13.42
C TYR A 135 12.31 -19.56 -13.76
N ASP A 136 13.40 -20.30 -13.54
CA ASP A 136 13.45 -21.75 -13.53
C ASP A 136 14.18 -22.24 -12.29
N GLN A 137 13.90 -23.49 -11.86
CA GLN A 137 14.50 -24.06 -10.65
C GLN A 137 14.84 -25.54 -10.81
N ASP A 138 15.89 -26.00 -10.10
CA ASP A 138 16.38 -27.37 -10.14
C ASP A 138 16.29 -28.10 -8.78
N GLY A 139 15.49 -27.55 -7.83
CA GLY A 139 15.36 -28.04 -6.46
C GLY A 139 16.47 -27.58 -5.51
N SER A 140 17.66 -27.24 -6.01
CA SER A 140 18.79 -26.74 -5.20
C SER A 140 18.97 -25.23 -5.33
N SER A 141 18.53 -24.65 -6.43
CA SER A 141 18.63 -23.23 -6.77
C SER A 141 17.50 -22.76 -7.67
N ILE A 142 17.37 -21.45 -7.73
CA ILE A 142 16.46 -20.77 -8.65
C ILE A 142 17.26 -19.83 -9.56
N THR A 143 16.95 -19.86 -10.85
CA THR A 143 17.56 -18.99 -11.86
C THR A 143 16.51 -18.07 -12.44
N VAL A 144 16.70 -16.78 -12.27
CA VAL A 144 15.80 -15.71 -12.69
C VAL A 144 16.24 -15.18 -14.05
N ALA A 145 15.32 -15.10 -15.00
CA ALA A 145 15.54 -14.56 -16.33
C ALA A 145 15.22 -13.06 -16.36
N LEU A 146 16.10 -12.26 -16.97
CA LEU A 146 15.92 -10.82 -17.17
C LEU A 146 15.55 -10.51 -18.61
N LYS A 147 14.88 -9.38 -18.82
CA LYS A 147 14.53 -8.87 -20.15
C LYS A 147 15.75 -8.60 -21.04
N SER A 148 16.91 -8.34 -20.46
CA SER A 148 18.19 -8.20 -21.18
C SER A 148 18.69 -9.48 -21.83
N GLY A 149 18.18 -10.64 -21.41
CA GLY A 149 18.68 -11.96 -21.76
C GLY A 149 19.65 -12.54 -20.73
N ASP A 150 20.06 -11.75 -19.75
CA ASP A 150 20.91 -12.22 -18.66
C ASP A 150 20.10 -13.08 -17.65
N THR A 151 20.84 -13.80 -16.80
CA THR A 151 20.25 -14.59 -15.71
C THR A 151 20.93 -14.33 -14.39
N VAL A 152 20.17 -14.45 -13.29
CA VAL A 152 20.69 -14.36 -11.92
C VAL A 152 20.30 -15.64 -11.18
N THR A 153 21.25 -16.30 -10.53
CA THR A 153 21.02 -17.53 -9.77
C THR A 153 21.07 -17.29 -8.27
N GLY A 154 20.07 -17.78 -7.55
CA GLY A 154 19.95 -17.62 -6.10
C GLY A 154 19.45 -18.87 -5.38
N ASN A 155 19.25 -18.73 -4.08
CA ASN A 155 18.67 -19.77 -3.22
C ASN A 155 17.15 -19.66 -3.09
N LEU A 156 16.61 -18.44 -3.22
CA LEU A 156 15.19 -18.09 -3.10
C LEU A 156 14.90 -16.91 -4.04
N LEU A 157 13.74 -16.88 -4.66
CA LEU A 157 13.16 -15.72 -5.35
C LEU A 157 11.96 -15.20 -4.56
N VAL A 158 12.02 -13.94 -4.16
CA VAL A 158 10.88 -13.18 -3.61
C VAL A 158 10.30 -12.33 -4.74
N GLY A 159 9.10 -12.68 -5.19
CA GLY A 159 8.36 -11.91 -6.19
C GLY A 159 7.64 -10.74 -5.51
N ALA A 160 8.24 -9.56 -5.54
CA ALA A 160 7.72 -8.28 -5.06
C ALA A 160 7.50 -7.29 -6.22
N ASP A 161 7.25 -7.82 -7.42
CA ASP A 161 7.19 -7.13 -8.72
C ASP A 161 5.78 -6.58 -9.05
N GLY A 162 4.95 -6.39 -8.02
CA GLY A 162 3.73 -5.59 -8.06
C GLY A 162 2.55 -6.27 -8.75
N LEU A 163 1.53 -5.47 -9.07
CA LEU A 163 0.25 -5.91 -9.63
C LEU A 163 0.39 -6.74 -10.92
N HIS A 164 1.38 -6.41 -11.75
CA HIS A 164 1.66 -7.06 -13.04
C HIS A 164 2.80 -8.10 -12.95
N SER A 165 2.97 -8.69 -11.77
CA SER A 165 4.04 -9.63 -11.44
C SER A 165 4.25 -10.75 -12.47
N ALA A 166 5.46 -10.83 -13.01
CA ALA A 166 5.90 -11.96 -13.85
C ALA A 166 6.10 -13.23 -13.03
N VAL A 167 6.51 -13.07 -11.75
CA VAL A 167 6.63 -14.20 -10.82
C VAL A 167 5.26 -14.81 -10.54
N ARG A 168 4.23 -13.97 -10.23
CA ARG A 168 2.85 -14.44 -10.06
C ARG A 168 2.29 -15.10 -11.30
N ALA A 169 2.54 -14.53 -12.47
CA ALA A 169 2.03 -15.08 -13.72
C ALA A 169 2.46 -16.54 -13.93
N LYS A 170 3.69 -16.90 -13.55
CA LYS A 170 4.19 -18.28 -13.60
C LYS A 170 3.69 -19.12 -12.42
N LEU A 171 3.70 -18.57 -11.20
CA LEU A 171 3.41 -19.30 -9.97
C LEU A 171 1.91 -19.61 -9.80
N VAL A 172 1.04 -18.60 -10.04
CA VAL A 172 -0.42 -18.71 -9.84
C VAL A 172 -1.15 -18.97 -11.16
N GLY A 173 -0.75 -18.28 -12.23
CA GLY A 173 -1.36 -18.42 -13.55
C GLY A 173 -2.80 -17.91 -13.66
N ASP A 174 -3.18 -16.91 -12.83
CA ASP A 174 -4.54 -16.39 -12.74
C ASP A 174 -4.89 -15.26 -13.73
N GLY A 175 -4.05 -15.08 -14.75
CA GLY A 175 -4.27 -14.11 -15.83
C GLY A 175 -4.01 -12.65 -15.45
N PRO A 176 -4.60 -11.67 -16.16
CA PRO A 176 -4.41 -10.25 -15.90
C PRO A 176 -5.14 -9.78 -14.63
N PRO A 177 -4.74 -8.62 -14.05
CA PRO A 177 -5.50 -7.99 -13.00
C PRO A 177 -6.93 -7.66 -13.45
N ARG A 178 -7.86 -7.70 -12.50
CA ARG A 178 -9.26 -7.35 -12.71
C ARG A 178 -9.45 -5.85 -12.51
N SER A 179 -10.09 -5.15 -13.45
CA SER A 179 -10.61 -3.80 -13.19
C SER A 179 -11.69 -3.83 -12.11
N SER A 180 -11.62 -2.88 -11.18
CA SER A 180 -12.67 -2.69 -10.18
C SER A 180 -13.91 -1.95 -10.70
N GLY A 181 -13.83 -1.35 -11.90
CA GLY A 181 -14.83 -0.40 -12.38
C GLY A 181 -14.60 1.03 -11.90
N HIS A 182 -13.57 1.28 -11.09
CA HIS A 182 -13.34 2.58 -10.47
C HIS A 182 -12.12 3.28 -11.06
N SER A 183 -12.28 4.56 -11.40
CA SER A 183 -11.19 5.46 -11.78
C SER A 183 -10.78 6.32 -10.60
N THR A 184 -9.47 6.46 -10.35
CA THR A 184 -8.94 7.38 -9.34
C THR A 184 -8.13 8.48 -10.00
N TYR A 185 -8.40 9.71 -9.58
CA TYR A 185 -7.76 10.94 -10.06
C TYR A 185 -6.90 11.49 -8.93
N ARG A 186 -5.69 11.91 -9.25
CA ARG A 186 -4.73 12.39 -8.24
C ARG A 186 -4.14 13.73 -8.63
N SER A 187 -3.99 14.59 -7.62
CA SER A 187 -3.31 15.88 -7.71
C SER A 187 -2.59 16.18 -6.40
N VAL A 188 -1.49 16.90 -6.47
CA VAL A 188 -0.77 17.42 -5.30
C VAL A 188 -0.59 18.91 -5.53
N ILE A 189 -0.97 19.73 -4.57
CA ILE A 189 -0.95 21.18 -4.68
C ILE A 189 -0.26 21.85 -3.49
N PRO A 190 0.37 23.02 -3.67
CA PRO A 190 0.92 23.81 -2.59
C PRO A 190 -0.14 24.20 -1.55
N VAL A 191 0.23 24.24 -0.27
CA VAL A 191 -0.70 24.55 0.83
C VAL A 191 -1.30 25.96 0.70
N GLU A 192 -0.56 26.91 0.13
CA GLU A 192 -0.99 28.29 -0.06
C GLU A 192 -2.19 28.40 -1.02
N GLN A 193 -2.36 27.44 -1.90
CA GLN A 193 -3.46 27.36 -2.85
C GLN A 193 -4.66 26.56 -2.32
N PHE A 194 -4.50 25.91 -1.17
CA PHE A 194 -5.56 25.09 -0.57
C PHE A 194 -6.52 25.99 0.24
N PRO A 195 -7.86 25.92 0.04
CA PRO A 195 -8.83 26.74 0.73
C PRO A 195 -8.75 26.59 2.25
N GLU A 196 -8.78 27.70 2.99
CA GLU A 196 -8.64 27.70 4.44
C GLU A 196 -9.76 26.94 5.14
N GLU A 197 -10.98 27.02 4.62
CA GLU A 197 -12.18 26.40 5.17
C GLU A 197 -12.17 24.87 5.14
N ILE A 198 -11.32 24.25 4.30
CA ILE A 198 -11.14 22.78 4.22
C ILE A 198 -9.69 22.35 4.49
N ARG A 199 -8.82 23.27 4.93
CA ARG A 199 -7.41 23.02 5.30
C ARG A 199 -7.29 22.44 6.71
N TRP A 200 -7.82 21.26 6.90
CA TRP A 200 -7.87 20.61 8.22
C TRP A 200 -6.65 19.74 8.51
N ASN A 201 -6.27 19.66 9.81
CA ASN A 201 -5.28 18.67 10.26
C ASN A 201 -5.93 17.28 10.35
N ALA A 202 -6.29 16.73 9.22
CA ALA A 202 -7.01 15.47 9.12
C ALA A 202 -6.67 14.73 7.82
N ALA A 203 -6.80 13.43 7.84
CA ALA A 203 -7.04 12.69 6.62
C ALA A 203 -8.55 12.63 6.41
N THR A 204 -9.04 13.44 5.48
CA THR A 204 -10.48 13.65 5.27
C THR A 204 -10.97 12.83 4.08
N LEU A 205 -12.03 12.08 4.30
CA LEU A 205 -12.77 11.33 3.30
C LEU A 205 -14.18 11.91 3.13
N TRP A 206 -14.52 12.33 1.92
CA TRP A 206 -15.85 12.74 1.50
C TRP A 206 -16.53 11.57 0.80
N MET A 207 -17.64 11.10 1.32
CA MET A 207 -18.41 9.95 0.80
C MET A 207 -19.64 10.43 0.04
N GLY A 208 -19.84 9.95 -1.18
CA GLY A 208 -20.98 10.36 -2.02
C GLY A 208 -21.40 9.29 -3.03
N PRO A 209 -22.52 9.52 -3.71
CA PRO A 209 -23.03 8.58 -4.71
C PRO A 209 -22.01 8.23 -5.77
N LYS A 210 -21.64 6.95 -5.86
CA LYS A 210 -20.64 6.45 -6.81
C LYS A 210 -19.28 7.17 -6.77
N CYS A 211 -18.91 7.84 -5.65
CA CYS A 211 -17.64 8.53 -5.54
C CYS A 211 -17.19 8.71 -4.09
N HIS A 212 -15.89 8.96 -3.94
CA HIS A 212 -15.34 9.56 -2.72
C HIS A 212 -14.13 10.44 -3.06
N LEU A 213 -13.88 11.43 -2.21
CA LEU A 213 -12.74 12.31 -2.34
C LEU A 213 -11.93 12.26 -1.04
N VAL A 214 -10.61 12.23 -1.15
CA VAL A 214 -9.71 12.21 0.01
C VAL A 214 -8.71 13.34 -0.13
N HIS A 215 -8.46 14.06 0.96
CA HIS A 215 -7.38 15.02 1.03
C HIS A 215 -6.70 15.03 2.38
N TYR A 216 -5.41 15.32 2.39
CA TYR A 216 -4.59 15.43 3.60
C TYR A 216 -3.28 16.16 3.34
N PRO A 217 -2.67 16.81 4.37
CA PRO A 217 -1.38 17.50 4.24
C PRO A 217 -0.23 16.50 4.07
N LEU A 218 0.82 16.92 3.37
CA LEU A 218 2.06 16.16 3.16
C LEU A 218 3.30 17.06 3.32
N SER A 219 4.48 16.40 3.42
CA SER A 219 5.80 17.05 3.36
C SER A 219 5.92 18.22 4.37
N GLY A 220 5.55 17.98 5.64
CA GLY A 220 5.58 19.01 6.68
C GLY A 220 4.61 20.17 6.41
N TRP A 221 3.43 19.90 5.90
CA TRP A 221 2.41 20.89 5.53
C TRP A 221 2.78 21.81 4.35
N LYS A 222 3.69 21.40 3.48
CA LYS A 222 4.04 22.18 2.30
C LYS A 222 3.04 21.99 1.16
N VAL A 223 2.44 20.81 1.08
CA VAL A 223 1.50 20.46 0.02
C VAL A 223 0.31 19.67 0.59
N PHE A 224 -0.78 19.66 -0.18
CA PHE A 224 -1.93 18.77 0.05
C PHE A 224 -2.02 17.73 -1.06
N ASN A 225 -2.24 16.49 -0.67
CA ASN A 225 -2.60 15.41 -1.57
C ASN A 225 -4.10 15.37 -1.77
N ILE A 226 -4.54 15.25 -3.02
CA ILE A 226 -5.93 15.07 -3.39
C ILE A 226 -6.06 13.78 -4.18
N VAL A 227 -6.95 12.90 -3.73
CA VAL A 227 -7.30 11.65 -4.40
C VAL A 227 -8.80 11.59 -4.54
N ILE A 228 -9.29 11.50 -5.75
CA ILE A 228 -10.71 11.45 -6.05
C ILE A 228 -11.00 10.16 -6.77
N THR A 229 -12.02 9.43 -6.36
CA THR A 229 -12.40 8.15 -6.98
C THR A 229 -13.84 8.21 -7.45
N LYS A 230 -14.07 7.71 -8.65
CA LYS A 230 -15.39 7.55 -9.27
C LYS A 230 -15.61 6.09 -9.64
N ASP A 231 -16.74 5.55 -9.22
CA ASP A 231 -17.31 4.32 -9.75
C ASP A 231 -18.01 4.69 -11.09
N ASN A 232 -17.38 4.32 -12.19
CA ASN A 232 -17.79 4.67 -13.54
C ASN A 232 -17.72 3.50 -14.52
N ASP A 233 -17.77 2.27 -13.99
CA ASP A 233 -17.71 1.02 -14.74
C ASP A 233 -16.50 0.93 -15.70
N ALA A 234 -15.37 1.55 -15.32
CA ALA A 234 -14.15 1.58 -16.12
C ALA A 234 -13.63 0.16 -16.38
N THR A 235 -13.43 -0.20 -17.65
CA THR A 235 -12.93 -1.52 -18.06
C THR A 235 -11.48 -1.49 -18.54
N ASP A 236 -11.04 -0.35 -19.08
CA ASP A 236 -9.71 -0.23 -19.66
C ASP A 236 -8.65 -0.03 -18.56
N VAL A 237 -7.51 -0.71 -18.71
CA VAL A 237 -6.38 -0.50 -17.82
C VAL A 237 -5.69 0.82 -18.20
N VAL A 238 -5.84 1.84 -17.35
CA VAL A 238 -5.22 3.15 -17.50
C VAL A 238 -4.32 3.40 -16.30
N ALA A 239 -3.09 3.89 -16.53
CA ALA A 239 -2.14 4.22 -15.47
C ALA A 239 -1.42 5.54 -15.76
N GLY A 240 -1.69 6.57 -14.96
CA GLY A 240 -0.99 7.85 -15.00
C GLY A 240 -1.29 8.72 -16.23
N LYS A 241 -2.42 8.53 -16.92
CA LYS A 241 -2.83 9.37 -18.03
C LYS A 241 -3.17 10.77 -17.52
N SER A 242 -2.60 11.81 -18.15
CA SER A 242 -2.93 13.21 -17.84
C SER A 242 -4.33 13.56 -18.30
N LEU A 243 -5.02 14.36 -17.50
CA LEU A 243 -6.36 14.89 -17.79
C LEU A 243 -6.41 16.39 -17.53
N THR A 244 -7.34 17.06 -18.21
CA THR A 244 -7.73 18.42 -17.91
C THR A 244 -8.64 18.48 -16.69
N LYS A 245 -8.72 19.63 -16.04
CA LYS A 245 -9.65 19.87 -14.92
C LYS A 245 -11.11 19.64 -15.34
N ASP A 246 -11.50 20.08 -16.54
CA ASP A 246 -12.86 19.94 -17.04
C ASP A 246 -13.26 18.47 -17.21
N GLU A 247 -12.34 17.62 -17.69
CA GLU A 247 -12.56 16.17 -17.77
C GLU A 247 -12.77 15.53 -16.39
N VAL A 248 -12.07 16.00 -15.37
CA VAL A 248 -12.27 15.53 -13.99
C VAL A 248 -13.62 16.04 -13.47
N ARG A 249 -13.89 17.35 -13.59
CA ARG A 249 -15.09 18.02 -13.08
C ARG A 249 -16.37 17.40 -13.59
N ALA A 250 -16.46 17.08 -14.87
CA ALA A 250 -17.63 16.48 -15.51
C ALA A 250 -18.15 15.21 -14.83
N ASN A 251 -17.33 14.58 -14.00
CA ASN A 251 -17.73 13.36 -13.25
C ASN A 251 -18.33 13.65 -11.86
N PHE A 252 -18.31 14.92 -11.38
CA PHE A 252 -18.60 15.27 -9.98
C PHE A 252 -19.56 16.45 -9.80
N ASP A 253 -20.33 16.84 -10.82
CA ASP A 253 -21.29 17.93 -10.74
C ASP A 253 -22.43 17.71 -9.73
N HIS A 254 -22.63 16.47 -9.30
CA HIS A 254 -23.72 16.04 -8.43
C HIS A 254 -23.42 16.18 -6.92
N ILE A 255 -22.18 16.48 -6.53
CA ILE A 255 -21.81 16.65 -5.12
C ILE A 255 -21.89 18.12 -4.68
N HIS A 256 -21.84 18.38 -3.37
CA HIS A 256 -21.87 19.72 -2.80
C HIS A 256 -20.68 20.58 -3.27
N GLU A 257 -20.88 21.91 -3.32
CA GLU A 257 -19.83 22.86 -3.77
C GLU A 257 -18.54 22.81 -2.95
N MET A 258 -18.61 22.50 -1.64
CA MET A 258 -17.43 22.44 -0.78
C MET A 258 -16.43 21.35 -1.22
N PRO A 259 -16.78 20.06 -1.37
CA PRO A 259 -15.83 19.08 -1.92
C PRO A 259 -15.50 19.31 -3.40
N GLN A 260 -16.33 20.01 -4.20
CA GLN A 260 -15.98 20.40 -5.57
C GLN A 260 -14.78 21.34 -5.61
N GLN A 261 -14.54 22.15 -4.57
CA GLN A 261 -13.35 23.00 -4.49
C GLN A 261 -12.05 22.21 -4.67
N LEU A 262 -11.98 20.95 -4.18
CA LEU A 262 -10.81 20.08 -4.37
C LEU A 262 -10.50 19.84 -5.85
N ILE A 263 -11.51 19.80 -6.70
CA ILE A 263 -11.36 19.61 -8.14
C ILE A 263 -10.88 20.92 -8.79
N GLU A 264 -11.46 22.05 -8.35
CA GLU A 264 -11.16 23.38 -8.89
C GLU A 264 -9.72 23.81 -8.65
N ILE A 265 -9.16 23.48 -7.46
CA ILE A 265 -7.78 23.82 -7.10
C ILE A 265 -6.77 22.80 -7.62
N GLY A 266 -7.20 21.56 -7.92
CA GLY A 266 -6.31 20.50 -8.39
C GLY A 266 -5.62 20.84 -9.71
N GLN A 267 -4.37 20.45 -9.84
CA GLN A 267 -3.50 20.69 -10.97
C GLN A 267 -2.84 19.40 -11.43
N ASP A 268 -2.37 19.36 -12.67
CA ASP A 268 -1.64 18.21 -13.23
C ASP A 268 -2.32 16.87 -12.99
N TRP A 269 -3.64 16.86 -13.16
CA TRP A 269 -4.46 15.68 -12.90
C TRP A 269 -3.98 14.46 -13.69
N LYS A 270 -3.84 13.37 -12.99
CA LYS A 270 -3.58 12.06 -13.59
C LYS A 270 -4.61 11.06 -13.13
N VAL A 271 -4.99 10.15 -14.04
CA VAL A 271 -5.98 9.10 -13.78
C VAL A 271 -5.38 7.71 -13.86
N TRP A 272 -5.85 6.85 -12.95
CA TRP A 272 -5.63 5.40 -12.95
C TRP A 272 -6.96 4.69 -12.86
N VAL A 273 -7.11 3.58 -13.57
CA VAL A 273 -8.18 2.62 -13.30
C VAL A 273 -7.69 1.67 -12.20
N LEU A 274 -8.44 1.59 -11.12
CA LEU A 274 -8.09 0.73 -10.00
C LEU A 274 -8.27 -0.74 -10.37
N CYS A 275 -7.23 -1.50 -10.17
CA CYS A 275 -7.23 -2.94 -10.42
C CYS A 275 -6.85 -3.70 -9.15
N ASP A 276 -7.43 -4.88 -9.01
CA ASP A 276 -7.07 -5.83 -7.98
C ASP A 276 -7.05 -7.27 -8.54
N ARG A 277 -6.85 -8.23 -7.65
CA ARG A 277 -6.98 -9.65 -7.94
C ARG A 277 -7.79 -10.34 -6.84
N ALA A 278 -8.37 -11.48 -7.13
CA ALA A 278 -8.92 -12.34 -6.08
C ALA A 278 -7.79 -12.85 -5.17
N PRO A 279 -8.04 -13.04 -3.88
CA PRO A 279 -7.09 -13.72 -3.00
C PRO A 279 -6.65 -15.06 -3.59
N ALA A 280 -5.34 -15.27 -3.70
CA ALA A 280 -4.76 -16.52 -4.17
C ALA A 280 -4.34 -17.37 -2.96
N GLU A 281 -4.64 -18.66 -2.97
CA GLU A 281 -4.25 -19.57 -1.91
C GLU A 281 -2.77 -20.00 -2.02
N ASN A 282 -2.27 -20.11 -3.24
CA ASN A 282 -0.89 -20.52 -3.49
C ASN A 282 0.01 -19.30 -3.71
N TRP A 283 0.99 -19.13 -2.82
CA TRP A 283 2.02 -18.10 -2.90
C TRP A 283 3.43 -18.66 -3.09
N ILE A 284 3.56 -19.98 -3.18
CA ILE A 284 4.84 -20.68 -3.16
C ILE A 284 4.93 -21.65 -4.34
N ASP A 285 6.05 -21.61 -5.04
CA ASP A 285 6.46 -22.62 -6.02
C ASP A 285 7.93 -22.99 -5.78
N GLY A 286 8.14 -24.06 -4.99
CA GLY A 286 9.48 -24.48 -4.57
C GLY A 286 10.27 -23.34 -3.94
N ARG A 287 11.23 -22.77 -4.68
CA ARG A 287 12.09 -21.67 -4.25
C ARG A 287 11.61 -20.30 -4.70
N ALA A 288 10.37 -20.15 -5.10
CA ALA A 288 9.75 -18.87 -5.40
C ALA A 288 8.62 -18.60 -4.40
N VAL A 289 8.51 -17.34 -3.91
CA VAL A 289 7.45 -16.89 -3.01
C VAL A 289 7.00 -15.48 -3.39
N LEU A 290 5.69 -15.19 -3.27
CA LEU A 290 5.12 -13.87 -3.55
C LEU A 290 5.07 -12.99 -2.31
N LEU A 291 5.17 -11.66 -2.52
CA LEU A 291 5.11 -10.63 -1.49
C LEU A 291 4.41 -9.37 -2.00
N GLY A 292 3.66 -8.69 -1.13
CA GLY A 292 3.00 -7.43 -1.45
C GLY A 292 1.99 -7.54 -2.58
N ASP A 293 1.93 -6.54 -3.47
CA ASP A 293 0.96 -6.52 -4.57
C ASP A 293 1.12 -7.67 -5.58
N ALA A 294 2.25 -8.36 -5.61
CA ALA A 294 2.39 -9.59 -6.37
C ALA A 294 1.56 -10.73 -5.76
N ALA A 295 1.42 -10.77 -4.44
CA ALA A 295 0.62 -11.77 -3.72
C ALA A 295 -0.84 -11.34 -3.56
N HIS A 296 -1.08 -10.11 -3.10
CA HIS A 296 -2.40 -9.64 -2.64
C HIS A 296 -2.69 -8.18 -3.02
N PRO A 297 -2.68 -7.83 -4.30
CA PRO A 297 -3.00 -6.47 -4.72
C PRO A 297 -4.40 -6.09 -4.24
N THR A 298 -4.53 -4.92 -3.63
CA THR A 298 -5.77 -4.47 -3.01
C THR A 298 -6.20 -3.11 -3.54
N LEU A 299 -7.51 -2.84 -3.51
CA LEU A 299 -8.01 -1.49 -3.72
C LEU A 299 -7.59 -0.57 -2.56
N GLN A 300 -7.56 0.72 -2.80
CA GLN A 300 -6.98 1.72 -1.89
C GLN A 300 -7.82 2.03 -0.64
N TYR A 301 -9.01 1.46 -0.47
CA TYR A 301 -10.02 1.92 0.48
C TYR A 301 -9.66 1.74 1.96
N TYR A 302 -8.86 0.75 2.33
CA TYR A 302 -8.27 0.65 3.67
C TYR A 302 -6.94 1.43 3.82
N ALA A 303 -6.38 1.96 2.73
CA ALA A 303 -5.04 2.55 2.72
C ALA A 303 -3.94 1.59 3.26
N GLN A 304 -4.02 0.30 2.95
CA GLN A 304 -3.19 -0.74 3.56
C GLN A 304 -2.22 -1.45 2.61
N GLY A 305 -2.22 -1.17 1.31
CA GLY A 305 -1.34 -1.90 0.37
C GLY A 305 0.14 -1.86 0.78
N ALA A 306 0.68 -0.67 1.03
CA ALA A 306 2.06 -0.51 1.49
C ALA A 306 2.30 -1.11 2.88
N CYS A 307 1.34 -0.93 3.81
CA CYS A 307 1.43 -1.48 5.17
C CYS A 307 1.51 -3.01 5.14
N MET A 308 0.67 -3.66 4.30
CA MET A 308 0.68 -5.13 4.15
C MET A 308 2.00 -5.63 3.56
N ALA A 309 2.55 -4.95 2.55
CA ALA A 309 3.82 -5.33 1.94
C ALA A 309 4.99 -5.23 2.94
N LEU A 310 4.98 -4.24 3.83
CA LEU A 310 5.96 -4.11 4.91
C LEU A 310 5.78 -5.19 5.99
N GLU A 311 4.54 -5.52 6.36
CA GLU A 311 4.27 -6.64 7.25
C GLU A 311 4.74 -7.98 6.67
N ASP A 312 4.56 -8.18 5.35
CA ASP A 312 5.06 -9.36 4.65
C ASP A 312 6.57 -9.46 4.73
N ALA A 313 7.27 -8.34 4.50
CA ALA A 313 8.73 -8.25 4.57
C ALA A 313 9.25 -8.66 5.96
N VAL A 314 8.60 -8.16 7.02
CA VAL A 314 8.92 -8.51 8.41
C VAL A 314 8.64 -10.00 8.66
N CYS A 315 7.45 -10.48 8.31
CA CYS A 315 7.06 -11.88 8.53
C CYS A 315 8.00 -12.84 7.79
N LEU A 316 8.27 -12.59 6.50
CA LEU A 316 9.15 -13.43 5.68
C LEU A 316 10.57 -13.49 6.26
N SER A 317 11.12 -12.35 6.67
CA SER A 317 12.47 -12.29 7.25
C SER A 317 12.55 -13.02 8.60
N GLU A 318 11.52 -12.91 9.45
CA GLU A 318 11.45 -13.62 10.73
C GLU A 318 11.39 -15.14 10.53
N VAL A 319 10.48 -15.64 9.69
CA VAL A 319 10.34 -17.10 9.50
C VAL A 319 11.58 -17.72 8.86
N ILE A 320 12.26 -17.01 7.94
CA ILE A 320 13.52 -17.49 7.33
C ILE A 320 14.65 -17.42 8.34
N GLY A 321 14.73 -16.36 9.16
CA GLY A 321 15.72 -16.23 10.21
C GLY A 321 15.59 -17.31 11.31
N ASN A 322 14.37 -17.66 11.68
CA ASN A 322 14.09 -18.68 12.70
C ASN A 322 14.19 -20.12 12.18
N ASN A 323 14.18 -20.33 10.86
CA ASN A 323 14.27 -21.65 10.22
C ASN A 323 15.37 -21.69 9.14
N PRO A 324 16.65 -21.44 9.50
CA PRO A 324 17.70 -21.26 8.52
C PRO A 324 17.99 -22.50 7.64
N ASP A 325 17.68 -23.68 8.16
CA ASP A 325 17.95 -24.97 7.52
C ASP A 325 16.73 -25.60 6.84
N ASN A 326 15.53 -25.01 7.01
CA ASN A 326 14.27 -25.54 6.44
C ASN A 326 13.47 -24.43 5.77
N LEU A 327 13.89 -24.10 4.54
CA LEU A 327 13.25 -23.05 3.73
C LEU A 327 11.77 -23.36 3.46
N ASP A 328 11.44 -24.60 3.12
CA ASP A 328 10.07 -25.00 2.77
C ASP A 328 9.11 -24.75 3.93
N ALA A 329 9.49 -25.15 5.16
CA ALA A 329 8.68 -24.90 6.35
C ALA A 329 8.55 -23.39 6.64
N ALA A 330 9.63 -22.61 6.44
CA ALA A 330 9.59 -21.17 6.60
C ALA A 330 8.60 -20.50 5.63
N LEU A 331 8.64 -20.88 4.36
CA LEU A 331 7.74 -20.31 3.34
C LEU A 331 6.27 -20.68 3.58
N ILE A 332 6.00 -21.92 4.01
CA ILE A 332 4.65 -22.35 4.39
C ILE A 332 4.15 -21.52 5.58
N LYS A 333 4.97 -21.36 6.63
CA LYS A 333 4.61 -20.54 7.80
C LYS A 333 4.36 -19.09 7.41
N TYR A 334 5.17 -18.51 6.53
CA TYR A 334 4.96 -17.16 6.00
C TYR A 334 3.58 -17.02 5.34
N ARG A 335 3.30 -17.87 4.34
CA ARG A 335 2.01 -17.88 3.63
C ARG A 335 0.85 -18.01 4.61
N ASP A 336 0.88 -18.99 5.49
CA ASP A 336 -0.23 -19.30 6.40
C ASP A 336 -0.48 -18.16 7.42
N THR A 337 0.58 -17.46 7.82
CA THR A 337 0.48 -16.28 8.70
C THR A 337 -0.16 -15.09 7.98
N ARG A 338 0.15 -14.90 6.69
CA ARG A 338 -0.25 -13.71 5.94
C ARG A 338 -1.56 -13.86 5.17
N LEU A 339 -1.85 -15.05 4.68
CA LEU A 339 -2.93 -15.33 3.72
C LEU A 339 -4.29 -14.76 4.13
N VAL A 340 -4.79 -15.13 5.31
CA VAL A 340 -6.13 -14.73 5.75
C VAL A 340 -6.18 -13.23 6.05
N ARG A 341 -5.10 -12.67 6.63
CA ARG A 341 -5.04 -11.23 6.93
C ARG A 341 -5.09 -10.37 5.66
N THR A 342 -4.30 -10.72 4.66
CA THR A 342 -4.26 -9.96 3.39
C THR A 342 -5.55 -10.16 2.58
N ALA A 343 -6.11 -11.39 2.56
CA ALA A 343 -7.41 -11.65 1.95
C ALA A 343 -8.53 -10.81 2.60
N ARG A 344 -8.51 -10.62 3.93
CA ARG A 344 -9.46 -9.74 4.63
C ARG A 344 -9.36 -8.30 4.15
N ILE A 345 -8.14 -7.80 3.89
CA ILE A 345 -7.93 -6.46 3.32
C ILE A 345 -8.46 -6.38 1.88
N GLN A 346 -8.14 -7.35 1.02
CA GLN A 346 -8.59 -7.36 -0.38
C GLN A 346 -10.13 -7.36 -0.46
N ILE A 347 -10.78 -8.28 0.24
CA ILE A 347 -12.25 -8.43 0.24
C ILE A 347 -12.90 -7.21 0.90
N GLY A 348 -12.41 -6.82 2.08
CA GLY A 348 -12.96 -5.69 2.81
C GLY A 348 -12.78 -4.34 2.08
N SER A 349 -11.68 -4.15 1.33
CA SER A 349 -11.49 -2.95 0.51
C SER A 349 -12.58 -2.84 -0.57
N ARG A 350 -12.94 -3.95 -1.24
CA ARG A 350 -14.08 -3.95 -2.18
C ARG A 350 -15.38 -3.55 -1.47
N GLN A 351 -15.66 -4.17 -0.31
CA GLN A 351 -16.87 -3.89 0.47
C GLN A 351 -16.93 -2.44 0.96
N LEU A 352 -15.81 -1.82 1.33
CA LEU A 352 -15.78 -0.41 1.72
C LEU A 352 -16.15 0.51 0.56
N GLY A 353 -15.66 0.25 -0.65
CA GLY A 353 -16.06 0.99 -1.84
C GLY A 353 -17.55 0.85 -2.11
N ASP A 354 -18.00 -0.39 -2.28
CA ASP A 354 -19.34 -0.71 -2.78
C ASP A 354 -20.46 -0.43 -1.76
N ASN A 355 -20.19 -0.69 -0.46
CA ASN A 355 -21.26 -0.69 0.56
C ASN A 355 -21.17 0.47 1.57
N TRP A 356 -20.07 1.29 1.53
CA TRP A 356 -19.88 2.38 2.49
C TRP A 356 -19.57 3.71 1.81
N PHE A 357 -18.55 3.78 0.96
CA PHE A 357 -18.08 5.07 0.45
C PHE A 357 -18.92 5.60 -0.71
N HIS A 358 -19.45 4.70 -1.57
CA HIS A 358 -20.11 5.06 -2.83
C HIS A 358 -21.64 4.92 -2.81
N VAL A 359 -22.21 4.69 -1.63
CA VAL A 359 -23.66 4.49 -1.46
C VAL A 359 -24.44 5.80 -1.52
N ASP A 360 -25.74 5.70 -1.83
CA ASP A 360 -26.68 6.81 -1.90
C ASP A 360 -28.00 6.50 -1.16
N GLY A 361 -28.92 7.45 -1.18
CA GLY A 361 -30.29 7.31 -0.71
C GLY A 361 -30.38 6.79 0.73
N VAL A 362 -31.16 5.73 0.95
CA VAL A 362 -31.36 5.12 2.27
C VAL A 362 -30.08 4.47 2.81
N HIS A 363 -29.25 3.90 1.93
CA HIS A 363 -27.99 3.30 2.35
C HIS A 363 -27.02 4.36 2.92
N ALA A 364 -26.94 5.55 2.29
CA ALA A 364 -26.11 6.63 2.80
C ALA A 364 -26.63 7.13 4.16
N LYS A 365 -27.96 7.24 4.34
CA LYS A 365 -28.57 7.63 5.62
C LYS A 365 -28.24 6.61 6.71
N LEU A 366 -28.39 5.31 6.43
CA LEU A 366 -28.06 4.24 7.38
C LEU A 366 -26.56 4.26 7.74
N ARG A 367 -25.68 4.40 6.76
CA ARG A 367 -24.23 4.54 6.99
C ARG A 367 -23.95 5.71 7.92
N ASN A 368 -24.51 6.89 7.65
CA ASN A 368 -24.30 8.10 8.44
C ASN A 368 -24.81 7.90 9.89
N GLU A 369 -25.96 7.26 10.06
CA GLU A 369 -26.49 6.93 11.39
C GLU A 369 -25.57 5.95 12.16
N ILE A 370 -25.14 4.86 11.52
CA ILE A 370 -24.23 3.90 12.16
C ILE A 370 -22.91 4.59 12.57
N MET A 371 -22.28 5.29 11.62
CA MET A 371 -20.99 5.94 11.87
C MET A 371 -21.09 7.07 12.91
N GLY A 372 -22.13 7.90 12.85
CA GLY A 372 -22.33 9.04 13.74
C GLY A 372 -22.65 8.65 15.18
N ASN A 373 -23.15 7.43 15.42
CA ASN A 373 -23.43 6.91 16.75
C ASN A 373 -22.27 6.13 17.39
N MET A 374 -21.18 5.88 16.66
CA MET A 374 -20.00 5.20 17.21
C MET A 374 -19.13 6.14 18.05
N SER A 375 -18.74 5.69 19.23
CA SER A 375 -17.72 6.36 20.05
C SER A 375 -16.31 6.11 19.49
N ALA A 376 -15.33 6.85 19.98
CA ALA A 376 -13.92 6.63 19.65
C ALA A 376 -13.48 5.18 19.98
N GLU A 377 -13.93 4.65 21.12
CA GLU A 377 -13.60 3.29 21.56
C GLU A 377 -14.22 2.23 20.63
N ASP A 378 -15.45 2.43 20.17
CA ASP A 378 -16.08 1.54 19.18
C ASP A 378 -15.25 1.48 17.89
N TYR A 379 -14.76 2.64 17.42
CA TYR A 379 -13.86 2.69 16.26
C TYR A 379 -12.55 1.97 16.52
N TYR A 380 -11.94 2.16 17.70
CA TYR A 380 -10.67 1.49 18.04
C TYR A 380 -10.85 -0.03 18.12
N ASP A 381 -11.95 -0.51 18.69
CA ASP A 381 -12.28 -1.94 18.72
C ASP A 381 -12.45 -2.52 17.31
N HIS A 382 -13.16 -1.82 16.41
CA HIS A 382 -13.31 -2.22 15.03
C HIS A 382 -11.98 -2.25 14.25
N LEU A 383 -11.02 -1.38 14.62
CA LEU A 383 -9.72 -1.27 13.98
C LEU A 383 -8.62 -2.11 14.64
N GLN A 384 -8.90 -2.77 15.78
CA GLN A 384 -7.91 -3.54 16.54
C GLN A 384 -7.22 -4.63 15.69
N TRP A 385 -7.99 -5.36 14.88
CA TRP A 385 -7.45 -6.38 13.98
C TRP A 385 -6.52 -5.80 12.92
N LEU A 386 -6.71 -4.54 12.54
CA LEU A 386 -5.97 -3.85 11.48
C LEU A 386 -4.72 -3.20 12.05
N TYR A 387 -4.89 -2.26 12.98
CA TYR A 387 -3.82 -1.40 13.48
C TYR A 387 -3.04 -2.01 14.66
N GLY A 388 -3.67 -2.89 15.44
CA GLY A 388 -3.00 -3.59 16.54
C GLY A 388 -2.10 -4.76 16.11
N HIS A 389 -1.96 -5.00 14.81
CA HIS A 389 -1.17 -6.12 14.29
C HIS A 389 0.34 -5.84 14.34
N LYS A 390 1.11 -6.83 14.83
CA LYS A 390 2.57 -6.83 14.85
C LYS A 390 3.08 -8.07 14.13
N ALA A 391 3.56 -7.89 12.89
CA ALA A 391 3.95 -9.01 12.03
C ALA A 391 5.07 -9.89 12.61
N SER A 392 6.02 -9.30 13.35
CA SER A 392 7.10 -10.03 14.01
C SER A 392 6.63 -10.98 15.10
N ALA A 393 5.56 -10.63 15.83
CA ALA A 393 5.07 -11.45 16.96
C ALA A 393 4.40 -12.76 16.53
N LEU A 394 3.88 -12.83 15.30
CA LEU A 394 3.20 -14.01 14.77
C LEU A 394 4.14 -14.95 14.00
N ALA A 395 5.30 -14.44 13.61
CA ALA A 395 6.31 -15.20 12.88
C ALA A 395 7.28 -15.96 13.81
N ALA A 396 7.30 -15.61 15.11
CA ALA A 396 8.15 -16.17 16.14
C ALA A 396 7.79 -17.62 16.54
#